data_d91b6f3d5a7e3d20f045150f201f15ee
#
_entry.id   d91b6f3d5a7e3d20f045150f201f15ee
#
_cell.length_a   1.000
_cell.length_b   1.000
_cell.length_c   1.000
_cell.angle_alpha   90.00
_cell.angle_beta   90.00
_cell.angle_gamma   90.00
#
_symmetry.space_group_name_H-M   'P 1'
#
loop_
_entity.id
_entity.type
_entity.pdbx_description
1 polymer ?
#
loop_
_entity_poly.entity_id
_entity_poly.type
_entity_poly.pdbx_seq_one_letter_code
_entity_poly.pdbx_strand_id
1 'polypeptide(L)'
;MCGPVLALALTCGCAAGGGDEGRAPGAPTGVTAEAGSATSVHVMWNAVRGDPPVAAYEVHRGGTKVAEVPGSARMLDVVRLSPGTAYVFTVRARDTDGRLGPESRQVRATTPAAVAADRSAPTRPGGLTGRAAGSRAVQLSWSASTDDRKVVSYDVYQGGTKVHSVGGGQTATVVTGLRPGTRYSFTVRARDAADNLSPAGPPVRLTTAPGTDENTDTAPSGFRATARLDADGAYYLDLSWVAPRVDGVVTEYQIQLDGQPATSLVWGGDPPRGRATYSFYAGREKGTEHRVRLRARLPDGTWGAFSALRTVTTGAGG
;
A
#
# COMPACT_ATOMS: atom_id res chain seq x y z
N MET A 1 -66.31 14.05 -39.74
CA MET A 1 -65.99 14.88 -38.57
C MET A 1 -65.55 13.93 -37.43
N CYS A 2 -64.24 13.70 -37.31
CA CYS A 2 -63.69 12.89 -36.26
C CYS A 2 -62.71 13.78 -35.48
N GLY A 3 -63.03 14.07 -34.24
CA GLY A 3 -62.14 14.79 -33.34
C GLY A 3 -61.09 13.86 -32.69
N PRO A 4 -59.90 14.37 -32.39
CA PRO A 4 -58.86 13.55 -31.76
C PRO A 4 -59.08 13.42 -30.25
N VAL A 5 -58.97 12.20 -29.75
CA VAL A 5 -58.94 11.85 -28.33
C VAL A 5 -57.52 12.11 -27.82
N LEU A 6 -57.41 13.03 -26.84
CA LEU A 6 -56.16 13.34 -26.14
C LEU A 6 -55.95 12.30 -25.04
N ALA A 7 -54.97 11.42 -25.20
CA ALA A 7 -54.56 10.48 -24.18
C ALA A 7 -53.54 11.14 -23.21
N LEU A 8 -53.95 11.37 -21.96
CA LEU A 8 -53.07 11.83 -20.88
C LEU A 8 -52.24 10.65 -20.38
N ALA A 9 -50.94 10.63 -20.68
CA ALA A 9 -50.03 9.65 -20.09
C ALA A 9 -49.59 10.16 -18.69
N LEU A 10 -50.08 9.49 -17.65
CA LEU A 10 -49.54 9.65 -16.31
C LEU A 10 -48.16 8.97 -16.26
N THR A 11 -47.11 9.77 -16.22
CA THR A 11 -45.76 9.26 -15.88
C THR A 11 -45.71 9.07 -14.39
N CYS A 12 -45.79 7.82 -13.95
CA CYS A 12 -45.46 7.41 -12.57
C CYS A 12 -43.96 7.55 -12.39
N GLY A 13 -43.52 8.64 -11.77
CA GLY A 13 -42.12 8.82 -11.36
C GLY A 13 -41.79 7.85 -10.24
N CYS A 14 -41.18 6.70 -10.55
CA CYS A 14 -40.45 5.92 -9.56
C CYS A 14 -39.26 6.74 -9.14
N ALA A 15 -39.32 7.37 -7.96
CA ALA A 15 -38.15 7.83 -7.25
C ALA A 15 -37.34 6.57 -6.91
N ALA A 16 -36.33 6.28 -7.72
CA ALA A 16 -35.29 5.33 -7.35
C ALA A 16 -34.60 5.92 -6.14
N GLY A 17 -34.89 5.38 -4.96
CA GLY A 17 -34.09 5.59 -3.77
C GLY A 17 -32.68 5.13 -4.10
N GLY A 18 -31.75 6.06 -4.28
CA GLY A 18 -30.32 5.79 -4.35
C GLY A 18 -29.90 5.21 -3.00
N GLY A 19 -29.99 3.89 -2.84
CA GLY A 19 -29.24 3.19 -1.82
C GLY A 19 -27.76 3.50 -2.10
N ASP A 20 -27.04 3.85 -1.06
CA ASP A 20 -25.59 3.94 -1.08
C ASP A 20 -25.04 2.54 -1.44
N GLU A 21 -24.95 2.23 -2.74
CA GLU A 21 -24.32 1.02 -3.23
C GLU A 21 -22.85 1.14 -2.88
N GLY A 22 -22.46 0.54 -1.76
CA GLY A 22 -21.12 0.57 -1.18
C GLY A 22 -20.06 0.43 -2.27
N ARG A 23 -19.09 1.31 -2.26
CA ARG A 23 -18.04 1.39 -3.26
C ARG A 23 -17.16 0.15 -3.21
N ALA A 24 -16.87 -0.49 -4.35
CA ALA A 24 -15.89 -1.58 -4.44
C ALA A 24 -14.54 -1.19 -3.82
N PRO A 25 -13.77 -2.15 -3.26
CA PRO A 25 -12.47 -1.87 -2.68
C PRO A 25 -11.51 -1.25 -3.69
N GLY A 26 -10.57 -0.43 -3.22
CA GLY A 26 -9.55 0.18 -4.06
C GLY A 26 -8.55 -0.86 -4.61
N ALA A 27 -7.75 -0.46 -5.61
CA ALA A 27 -6.66 -1.29 -6.11
C ALA A 27 -5.60 -1.54 -5.02
N PRO A 28 -5.09 -2.78 -4.85
CA PRO A 28 -3.95 -3.05 -3.98
C PRO A 28 -2.72 -2.25 -4.39
N THR A 29 -2.01 -1.68 -3.41
CA THR A 29 -0.81 -0.87 -3.60
C THR A 29 0.41 -1.58 -3.05
N GLY A 30 1.63 -1.07 -3.35
CA GLY A 30 2.87 -1.69 -2.87
C GLY A 30 3.08 -3.11 -3.42
N VAL A 31 2.46 -3.45 -4.56
CA VAL A 31 2.59 -4.78 -5.14
C VAL A 31 4.01 -4.97 -5.64
N THR A 32 4.64 -6.07 -5.22
CA THR A 32 5.96 -6.52 -5.66
C THR A 32 5.90 -7.99 -6.09
N ALA A 33 6.83 -8.40 -6.93
CA ALA A 33 7.01 -9.79 -7.32
C ALA A 33 8.51 -10.11 -7.32
N GLU A 34 8.91 -11.12 -6.58
CA GLU A 34 10.30 -11.56 -6.43
C GLU A 34 10.40 -13.06 -6.72
N ALA A 35 11.45 -13.47 -7.43
CA ALA A 35 11.69 -14.89 -7.66
C ALA A 35 12.00 -15.59 -6.33
N GLY A 36 11.22 -16.57 -5.96
CA GLY A 36 11.45 -17.44 -4.80
C GLY A 36 12.42 -18.58 -5.11
N SER A 37 12.28 -19.15 -6.30
CA SER A 37 13.11 -20.24 -6.83
C SER A 37 12.98 -20.32 -8.35
N ALA A 38 13.55 -21.36 -8.96
CA ALA A 38 13.36 -21.64 -10.40
C ALA A 38 11.88 -21.93 -10.77
N THR A 39 11.04 -22.25 -9.79
CA THR A 39 9.64 -22.66 -10.02
C THR A 39 8.62 -21.87 -9.21
N SER A 40 9.05 -20.82 -8.51
CA SER A 40 8.17 -20.00 -7.67
C SER A 40 8.48 -18.50 -7.73
N VAL A 41 7.43 -17.69 -7.54
CA VAL A 41 7.49 -16.23 -7.39
C VAL A 41 6.68 -15.82 -6.17
N HIS A 42 7.25 -14.98 -5.31
CA HIS A 42 6.58 -14.35 -4.20
C HIS A 42 5.89 -13.09 -4.67
N VAL A 43 4.59 -13.01 -4.58
CA VAL A 43 3.80 -11.80 -4.86
C VAL A 43 3.33 -11.23 -3.54
N MET A 44 3.63 -9.95 -3.28
CA MET A 44 3.30 -9.27 -2.02
C MET A 44 2.56 -7.97 -2.30
N TRP A 45 1.74 -7.52 -1.35
CA TRP A 45 0.95 -6.29 -1.47
C TRP A 45 0.62 -5.68 -0.12
N ASN A 46 0.26 -4.40 -0.12
CA ASN A 46 -0.25 -3.72 1.07
C ASN A 46 -1.74 -4.01 1.28
N ALA A 47 -2.19 -3.93 2.54
CA ALA A 47 -3.60 -4.02 2.86
C ALA A 47 -4.40 -2.94 2.14
N VAL A 48 -5.50 -3.34 1.51
CA VAL A 48 -6.54 -2.41 1.06
C VAL A 48 -7.51 -2.18 2.21
N ARG A 49 -7.78 -0.91 2.52
CA ARG A 49 -8.85 -0.54 3.45
C ARG A 49 -10.11 -0.28 2.63
N GLY A 50 -11.23 -0.80 3.09
CA GLY A 50 -12.54 -0.62 2.46
C GLY A 50 -13.65 -0.72 3.51
N ASP A 51 -14.78 -0.13 3.17
CA ASP A 51 -16.06 -0.33 3.82
C ASP A 51 -17.04 -0.68 2.70
N PRO A 52 -17.49 -1.94 2.63
CA PRO A 52 -17.21 -3.10 3.49
C PRO A 52 -15.74 -3.56 3.52
N PRO A 53 -15.33 -4.32 4.57
CA PRO A 53 -13.96 -4.85 4.69
C PRO A 53 -13.57 -5.78 3.54
N VAL A 54 -12.26 -5.88 3.26
CA VAL A 54 -11.73 -6.82 2.27
C VAL A 54 -11.81 -8.25 2.81
N ALA A 55 -12.56 -9.10 2.12
CA ALA A 55 -12.72 -10.52 2.42
C ALA A 55 -11.60 -11.39 1.82
N ALA A 56 -11.15 -11.05 0.61
CA ALA A 56 -10.16 -11.84 -0.12
C ALA A 56 -9.30 -10.98 -1.07
N TYR A 57 -8.16 -11.53 -1.47
CA TYR A 57 -7.36 -11.00 -2.58
C TYR A 57 -7.26 -12.06 -3.67
N GLU A 58 -7.45 -11.65 -4.91
CA GLU A 58 -7.20 -12.45 -6.10
C GLU A 58 -5.84 -12.10 -6.70
N VAL A 59 -5.01 -13.10 -6.94
CA VAL A 59 -3.75 -12.94 -7.65
C VAL A 59 -3.92 -13.43 -9.08
N HIS A 60 -3.55 -12.60 -10.04
CA HIS A 60 -3.65 -12.89 -11.48
C HIS A 60 -2.25 -12.95 -12.09
N ARG A 61 -2.07 -13.86 -13.05
CA ARG A 61 -0.87 -14.03 -13.86
C ARG A 61 -1.24 -13.89 -15.33
N GLY A 62 -0.71 -12.86 -16.01
CA GLY A 62 -1.04 -12.59 -17.40
C GLY A 62 -2.56 -12.42 -17.64
N GLY A 63 -3.29 -11.79 -16.71
CA GLY A 63 -4.74 -11.60 -16.76
C GLY A 63 -5.57 -12.79 -16.26
N THR A 64 -4.97 -13.96 -16.02
CA THR A 64 -5.68 -15.16 -15.51
C THR A 64 -5.54 -15.25 -13.99
N LYS A 65 -6.65 -15.41 -13.27
CA LYS A 65 -6.64 -15.68 -11.82
C LYS A 65 -5.93 -17.02 -11.55
N VAL A 66 -4.88 -16.97 -10.72
CA VAL A 66 -4.11 -18.16 -10.34
C VAL A 66 -4.35 -18.57 -8.89
N ALA A 67 -4.80 -17.66 -8.05
CA ALA A 67 -5.16 -17.97 -6.67
C ALA A 67 -6.08 -16.91 -6.05
N GLU A 68 -6.74 -17.31 -4.96
CA GLU A 68 -7.44 -16.44 -4.05
C GLU A 68 -6.96 -16.72 -2.62
N VAL A 69 -6.74 -15.67 -1.84
CA VAL A 69 -6.28 -15.75 -0.45
C VAL A 69 -7.12 -14.86 0.46
N PRO A 70 -7.24 -15.17 1.76
CA PRO A 70 -8.03 -14.37 2.70
C PRO A 70 -7.61 -12.89 2.73
N GLY A 71 -8.53 -11.99 3.06
CA GLY A 71 -8.30 -10.55 3.19
C GLY A 71 -7.25 -10.14 4.23
N SER A 72 -6.84 -11.07 5.10
CA SER A 72 -5.71 -10.89 6.02
C SER A 72 -4.34 -11.17 5.39
N ALA A 73 -4.30 -11.87 4.24
CA ALA A 73 -3.04 -12.19 3.56
C ALA A 73 -2.41 -10.95 2.93
N ARG A 74 -1.08 -10.92 2.89
CA ARG A 74 -0.27 -9.86 2.28
C ARG A 74 0.72 -10.38 1.28
N MET A 75 0.73 -11.69 1.08
CA MET A 75 1.59 -12.37 0.11
C MET A 75 0.98 -13.69 -0.34
N LEU A 76 1.46 -14.14 -1.49
CA LEU A 76 1.21 -15.47 -2.04
C LEU A 76 2.48 -15.97 -2.74
N ASP A 77 2.82 -17.24 -2.52
CA ASP A 77 3.80 -17.95 -3.35
C ASP A 77 3.09 -18.58 -4.55
N VAL A 78 3.32 -18.04 -5.73
CA VAL A 78 2.87 -18.64 -6.98
C VAL A 78 3.90 -19.71 -7.37
N VAL A 79 3.50 -20.96 -7.32
CA VAL A 79 4.36 -22.12 -7.54
C VAL A 79 4.06 -22.83 -8.88
N ARG A 80 4.86 -23.84 -9.21
CA ARG A 80 4.75 -24.62 -10.46
C ARG A 80 4.94 -23.75 -11.70
N LEU A 81 5.83 -22.81 -11.61
CA LEU A 81 6.25 -21.97 -12.72
C LEU A 81 7.35 -22.67 -13.53
N SER A 82 7.51 -22.28 -14.78
CA SER A 82 8.62 -22.74 -15.62
C SER A 82 9.89 -21.98 -15.27
N PRO A 83 11.04 -22.64 -15.18
CA PRO A 83 12.33 -21.98 -15.01
C PRO A 83 12.67 -21.02 -16.15
N GLY A 84 13.49 -20.00 -15.86
CA GLY A 84 13.97 -19.03 -16.84
C GLY A 84 12.89 -18.20 -17.51
N THR A 85 11.71 -18.09 -16.91
CA THR A 85 10.51 -17.52 -17.55
C THR A 85 10.09 -16.23 -16.86
N ALA A 86 9.80 -15.20 -17.67
CA ALA A 86 9.26 -13.93 -17.17
C ALA A 86 7.72 -14.02 -17.02
N TYR A 87 7.24 -13.55 -15.89
CA TYR A 87 5.81 -13.52 -15.56
C TYR A 87 5.38 -12.11 -15.16
N VAL A 88 4.11 -11.79 -15.42
CA VAL A 88 3.47 -10.54 -15.03
C VAL A 88 2.33 -10.88 -14.06
N PHE A 89 2.27 -10.15 -12.95
CA PHE A 89 1.25 -10.34 -11.92
C PHE A 89 0.49 -9.05 -11.65
N THR A 90 -0.79 -9.20 -11.30
CA THR A 90 -1.65 -8.18 -10.72
C THR A 90 -2.41 -8.77 -9.54
N VAL A 91 -2.87 -7.90 -8.63
CA VAL A 91 -3.67 -8.30 -7.46
C VAL A 91 -4.94 -7.45 -7.42
N ARG A 92 -6.06 -8.07 -7.07
CA ARG A 92 -7.35 -7.40 -6.86
C ARG A 92 -7.87 -7.70 -5.48
N ALA A 93 -8.57 -6.74 -4.88
CA ALA A 93 -9.26 -6.93 -3.60
C ALA A 93 -10.74 -7.23 -3.86
N ARG A 94 -11.31 -8.17 -3.08
CA ARG A 94 -12.74 -8.48 -3.04
C ARG A 94 -13.26 -8.17 -1.63
N ASP A 95 -14.35 -7.43 -1.53
CA ASP A 95 -15.00 -7.13 -0.25
C ASP A 95 -15.91 -8.28 0.25
N THR A 96 -16.48 -8.08 1.44
CA THR A 96 -17.42 -9.05 2.05
C THR A 96 -18.74 -9.15 1.30
N ASP A 97 -19.11 -8.17 0.47
CA ASP A 97 -20.30 -8.19 -0.38
C ASP A 97 -20.02 -8.86 -1.74
N GLY A 98 -18.78 -9.32 -1.96
CA GLY A 98 -18.36 -10.00 -3.18
C GLY A 98 -17.96 -9.05 -4.31
N ARG A 99 -17.96 -7.74 -4.10
CA ARG A 99 -17.55 -6.75 -5.12
C ARG A 99 -16.05 -6.80 -5.32
N LEU A 100 -15.64 -6.86 -6.58
CA LEU A 100 -14.24 -6.94 -6.97
C LEU A 100 -13.72 -5.56 -7.37
N GLY A 101 -12.67 -5.10 -6.68
CA GLY A 101 -11.99 -3.84 -6.98
C GLY A 101 -11.16 -3.90 -8.26
N PRO A 102 -10.56 -2.76 -8.69
CA PRO A 102 -9.70 -2.71 -9.85
C PRO A 102 -8.37 -3.47 -9.62
N GLU A 103 -7.69 -3.79 -10.69
CA GLU A 103 -6.36 -4.40 -10.64
C GLU A 103 -5.33 -3.41 -10.09
N SER A 104 -4.33 -3.97 -9.39
CA SER A 104 -3.12 -3.25 -9.05
C SER A 104 -2.31 -2.88 -10.30
N ARG A 105 -1.27 -2.06 -10.12
CA ARG A 105 -0.22 -1.96 -11.15
C ARG A 105 0.35 -3.34 -11.44
N GLN A 106 0.77 -3.57 -12.68
CA GLN A 106 1.48 -4.77 -13.09
C GLN A 106 2.89 -4.80 -12.48
N VAL A 107 3.29 -5.97 -11.99
CA VAL A 107 4.66 -6.24 -11.54
C VAL A 107 5.22 -7.45 -12.29
N ARG A 108 6.53 -7.48 -12.47
CA ARG A 108 7.22 -8.53 -13.25
C ARG A 108 8.26 -9.22 -12.38
N ALA A 109 8.37 -10.53 -12.55
CA ALA A 109 9.46 -11.32 -12.02
C ALA A 109 9.89 -12.36 -13.04
N THR A 110 11.18 -12.69 -13.05
CA THR A 110 11.73 -13.76 -13.89
C THR A 110 12.26 -14.85 -12.99
N THR A 111 11.76 -16.07 -13.14
CA THR A 111 12.29 -17.23 -12.41
C THR A 111 13.72 -17.51 -12.88
N PRO A 112 14.65 -17.93 -11.99
CA PRO A 112 15.97 -18.41 -12.40
C PRO A 112 15.89 -19.55 -13.42
N ALA A 113 16.97 -19.76 -14.16
CA ALA A 113 17.10 -20.93 -15.02
C ALA A 113 17.00 -22.24 -14.20
N ALA A 114 16.59 -23.31 -14.86
CA ALA A 114 16.60 -24.63 -14.24
C ALA A 114 18.02 -24.97 -13.77
N VAL A 115 18.14 -25.43 -12.54
CA VAL A 115 19.40 -25.98 -12.01
C VAL A 115 19.36 -27.50 -12.12
N ALA A 116 20.52 -28.14 -12.40
CA ALA A 116 20.67 -29.57 -12.27
C ALA A 116 20.27 -30.01 -10.86
N ALA A 117 19.84 -31.26 -10.69
CA ALA A 117 19.32 -31.75 -9.40
C ALA A 117 20.28 -31.39 -8.27
N ASP A 118 19.88 -30.42 -7.46
CA ASP A 118 20.56 -29.90 -6.32
C ASP A 118 19.76 -30.28 -5.06
N ARG A 119 20.48 -30.83 -4.06
CA ARG A 119 19.89 -31.27 -2.79
C ARG A 119 20.60 -30.62 -1.60
N SER A 120 21.54 -29.71 -1.86
CA SER A 120 22.29 -28.97 -0.86
C SER A 120 21.45 -27.74 -0.46
N ALA A 121 21.10 -27.63 0.80
CA ALA A 121 20.42 -26.44 1.28
C ALA A 121 21.42 -25.34 1.62
N PRO A 122 21.08 -24.04 1.45
CA PRO A 122 21.89 -22.94 1.90
C PRO A 122 22.22 -23.02 3.40
N THR A 123 23.31 -22.37 3.79
CA THR A 123 23.61 -22.19 5.22
C THR A 123 22.54 -21.33 5.89
N ARG A 124 22.38 -21.51 7.20
CA ARG A 124 21.49 -20.73 8.03
C ARG A 124 21.85 -19.24 7.98
N PRO A 125 20.90 -18.30 7.79
CA PRO A 125 21.16 -16.88 8.00
C PRO A 125 21.59 -16.61 9.45
N GLY A 126 22.70 -15.92 9.62
CA GLY A 126 23.24 -15.58 10.94
C GLY A 126 22.91 -14.16 11.38
N GLY A 127 23.16 -13.83 12.67
CA GLY A 127 23.12 -12.46 13.15
C GLY A 127 21.78 -11.73 12.96
N LEU A 128 20.65 -12.46 12.98
CA LEU A 128 19.34 -11.82 12.84
C LEU A 128 19.10 -10.82 13.97
N THR A 129 18.93 -9.56 13.61
CA THR A 129 18.57 -8.47 14.51
C THR A 129 17.28 -7.80 14.03
N GLY A 130 16.62 -7.07 14.92
CA GLY A 130 15.41 -6.37 14.57
C GLY A 130 15.13 -5.20 15.50
N ARG A 131 14.44 -4.19 14.98
CA ARG A 131 13.95 -3.05 15.76
C ARG A 131 12.55 -2.66 15.30
N ALA A 132 11.78 -2.05 16.18
CA ALA A 132 10.52 -1.43 15.80
C ALA A 132 10.79 -0.28 14.79
N ALA A 133 10.05 -0.28 13.70
CA ALA A 133 10.05 0.77 12.69
C ALA A 133 8.69 1.49 12.71
N GLY A 134 8.20 1.78 13.91
CA GLY A 134 6.90 2.37 14.18
C GLY A 134 5.94 1.39 14.87
N SER A 135 4.69 1.77 14.96
CA SER A 135 3.64 0.98 15.63
C SER A 135 3.14 -0.22 14.81
N ARG A 136 3.38 -0.23 13.50
CA ARG A 136 2.85 -1.27 12.59
C ARG A 136 3.93 -1.92 11.71
N ALA A 137 5.20 -1.65 11.98
CA ALA A 137 6.31 -2.16 11.20
C ALA A 137 7.51 -2.50 12.07
N VAL A 138 8.33 -3.43 11.58
CA VAL A 138 9.63 -3.78 12.14
C VAL A 138 10.66 -3.85 11.03
N GLN A 139 11.87 -3.39 11.31
CA GLN A 139 13.03 -3.58 10.46
C GLN A 139 13.80 -4.79 10.93
N LEU A 140 14.15 -5.68 10.03
CA LEU A 140 14.97 -6.86 10.28
C LEU A 140 16.24 -6.77 9.44
N SER A 141 17.38 -7.28 9.97
CA SER A 141 18.61 -7.47 9.23
C SER A 141 19.33 -8.73 9.68
N TRP A 142 20.09 -9.35 8.80
CA TRP A 142 20.81 -10.62 9.03
C TRP A 142 22.09 -10.69 8.22
N SER A 143 22.96 -11.64 8.54
CA SER A 143 24.15 -11.96 7.75
C SER A 143 23.78 -12.86 6.57
N ALA A 144 24.41 -12.64 5.43
CA ALA A 144 24.17 -13.45 4.23
C ALA A 144 24.48 -14.92 4.47
N SER A 145 23.65 -15.78 3.88
CA SER A 145 23.90 -17.22 3.77
C SER A 145 24.81 -17.51 2.59
N THR A 146 25.49 -18.64 2.65
CA THR A 146 26.24 -19.20 1.54
C THR A 146 25.56 -20.47 1.03
N ASP A 147 25.78 -20.77 -0.24
CA ASP A 147 25.27 -21.94 -0.93
C ASP A 147 26.26 -22.37 -2.01
N ASP A 148 26.28 -23.65 -2.38
CA ASP A 148 27.18 -24.17 -3.42
C ASP A 148 26.76 -23.73 -4.85
N ARG A 149 25.52 -23.31 -5.00
CA ARG A 149 24.99 -22.72 -6.24
C ARG A 149 24.71 -21.23 -6.09
N LYS A 150 23.69 -20.86 -5.38
CA LYS A 150 23.34 -19.47 -5.08
C LYS A 150 22.10 -19.38 -4.18
N VAL A 151 22.14 -18.52 -3.17
CA VAL A 151 20.93 -18.09 -2.48
C VAL A 151 20.08 -17.20 -3.43
N VAL A 152 18.83 -17.59 -3.68
CA VAL A 152 17.91 -16.89 -4.57
C VAL A 152 16.97 -15.97 -3.78
N SER A 153 16.55 -16.40 -2.58
CA SER A 153 15.68 -15.59 -1.73
C SER A 153 15.91 -15.83 -0.24
N TYR A 154 15.43 -14.88 0.57
CA TYR A 154 15.27 -15.04 2.01
C TYR A 154 13.80 -14.95 2.37
N ASP A 155 13.33 -15.96 3.09
CA ASP A 155 11.96 -16.05 3.58
C ASP A 155 11.91 -15.65 5.06
N VAL A 156 11.06 -14.68 5.39
CA VAL A 156 10.82 -14.21 6.77
C VAL A 156 9.58 -14.89 7.32
N TYR A 157 9.72 -15.48 8.49
CA TYR A 157 8.64 -16.18 9.20
C TYR A 157 8.31 -15.46 10.50
N GLN A 158 7.01 -15.38 10.79
CA GLN A 158 6.44 -14.90 12.04
C GLN A 158 5.74 -16.08 12.75
N GLY A 159 6.24 -16.52 13.88
CA GLY A 159 5.64 -17.64 14.63
C GLY A 159 5.49 -18.94 13.82
N GLY A 160 6.37 -19.16 12.82
CA GLY A 160 6.31 -20.34 11.94
C GLY A 160 5.56 -20.11 10.62
N THR A 161 4.83 -19.02 10.46
CA THR A 161 4.16 -18.64 9.21
C THR A 161 5.03 -17.71 8.39
N LYS A 162 5.25 -18.01 7.11
CA LYS A 162 5.93 -17.12 6.18
C LYS A 162 5.09 -15.87 5.94
N VAL A 163 5.68 -14.70 6.17
CA VAL A 163 4.99 -13.40 6.10
C VAL A 163 5.62 -12.43 5.11
N HIS A 164 6.86 -12.69 4.70
CA HIS A 164 7.58 -11.82 3.78
C HIS A 164 8.69 -12.59 3.06
N SER A 165 9.14 -12.08 1.91
CA SER A 165 10.26 -12.62 1.17
C SER A 165 11.02 -11.52 0.47
N VAL A 166 12.34 -11.68 0.34
CA VAL A 166 13.21 -10.75 -0.40
C VAL A 166 14.20 -11.53 -1.25
N GLY A 167 14.75 -10.91 -2.28
CA GLY A 167 15.75 -11.52 -3.14
C GLY A 167 17.04 -11.88 -2.41
N GLY A 168 17.79 -12.88 -2.91
CA GLY A 168 18.99 -13.43 -2.26
C GLY A 168 20.15 -12.45 -2.08
N GLY A 169 20.15 -11.30 -2.73
CA GLY A 169 21.11 -10.22 -2.52
C GLY A 169 20.73 -9.27 -1.38
N GLN A 170 19.57 -9.42 -0.76
CA GLN A 170 19.06 -8.53 0.28
C GLN A 170 19.24 -9.19 1.65
N THR A 171 19.87 -8.49 2.57
CA THR A 171 20.08 -8.96 3.95
C THR A 171 19.37 -8.12 5.00
N ALA A 172 18.39 -7.31 4.55
CA ALA A 172 17.53 -6.52 5.42
C ALA A 172 16.17 -6.34 4.77
N THR A 173 15.14 -6.15 5.60
CA THR A 173 13.77 -5.85 5.13
C THR A 173 12.97 -5.14 6.20
N VAL A 174 11.82 -4.60 5.79
CA VAL A 174 10.80 -4.07 6.69
C VAL A 174 9.52 -4.90 6.55
N VAL A 175 9.10 -5.53 7.65
CA VAL A 175 7.82 -6.23 7.73
C VAL A 175 6.76 -5.26 8.23
N THR A 176 5.70 -5.07 7.46
CA THR A 176 4.61 -4.13 7.72
C THR A 176 3.29 -4.82 8.06
N GLY A 177 2.23 -4.06 8.33
CA GLY A 177 0.90 -4.61 8.61
C GLY A 177 0.76 -5.24 10.01
N LEU A 178 1.70 -4.97 10.90
CA LEU A 178 1.70 -5.47 12.27
C LEU A 178 0.71 -4.67 13.15
N ARG A 179 0.38 -5.20 14.32
CA ARG A 179 -0.45 -4.50 15.33
C ARG A 179 0.42 -3.64 16.24
N PRO A 180 -0.05 -2.47 16.67
CA PRO A 180 0.64 -1.63 17.63
C PRO A 180 0.87 -2.33 18.97
N GLY A 181 1.96 -1.99 19.68
CA GLY A 181 2.28 -2.46 21.02
C GLY A 181 2.34 -3.99 21.16
N THR A 182 2.50 -4.72 20.06
CA THR A 182 2.39 -6.18 20.02
C THR A 182 3.75 -6.83 19.91
N ARG A 183 3.96 -7.90 20.70
CA ARG A 183 5.19 -8.71 20.68
C ARG A 183 5.16 -9.72 19.54
N TYR A 184 6.23 -9.74 18.75
CA TYR A 184 6.43 -10.65 17.63
C TYR A 184 7.73 -11.44 17.77
N SER A 185 7.76 -12.60 17.13
CA SER A 185 8.97 -13.44 16.99
C SER A 185 9.20 -13.72 15.52
N PHE A 186 10.35 -13.32 14.99
CA PHE A 186 10.71 -13.54 13.59
C PHE A 186 11.91 -14.45 13.47
N THR A 187 11.91 -15.29 12.42
CA THR A 187 13.07 -16.06 11.95
C THR A 187 13.25 -15.83 10.46
N VAL A 188 14.45 -16.09 9.94
CA VAL A 188 14.76 -15.98 8.51
C VAL A 188 15.36 -17.30 8.05
N ARG A 189 15.00 -17.70 6.81
CA ARG A 189 15.58 -18.86 6.11
C ARG A 189 16.04 -18.42 4.74
N ALA A 190 17.12 -18.98 4.24
CA ALA A 190 17.60 -18.83 2.87
C ALA A 190 17.00 -19.92 1.99
N ARG A 191 16.77 -19.61 0.71
CA ARG A 191 16.30 -20.55 -0.31
C ARG A 191 17.18 -20.45 -1.54
N ASP A 192 17.51 -21.58 -2.15
CA ASP A 192 18.21 -21.68 -3.42
C ASP A 192 17.23 -21.77 -4.63
N ALA A 193 17.78 -21.95 -5.83
CA ALA A 193 17.01 -22.09 -7.05
C ALA A 193 16.31 -23.45 -7.19
N ALA A 194 16.77 -24.48 -6.48
CA ALA A 194 16.19 -25.83 -6.46
C ALA A 194 15.12 -26.02 -5.37
N ASP A 195 14.70 -24.93 -4.70
CA ASP A 195 13.74 -24.91 -3.59
C ASP A 195 14.24 -25.55 -2.28
N ASN A 196 15.56 -25.82 -2.15
CA ASN A 196 16.11 -26.23 -0.84
C ASN A 196 16.07 -25.05 0.11
N LEU A 197 15.59 -25.31 1.33
CA LEU A 197 15.40 -24.29 2.37
C LEU A 197 16.35 -24.53 3.53
N SER A 198 17.11 -23.50 3.89
CA SER A 198 18.03 -23.57 5.01
C SER A 198 17.31 -23.87 6.35
N PRO A 199 18.02 -24.35 7.38
CA PRO A 199 17.52 -24.30 8.73
C PRO A 199 17.17 -22.86 9.13
N ALA A 200 16.18 -22.68 10.02
CA ALA A 200 15.84 -21.36 10.53
C ALA A 200 16.98 -20.76 11.36
N GLY A 201 17.23 -19.48 11.17
CA GLY A 201 18.09 -18.70 12.08
C GLY A 201 17.50 -18.62 13.50
N PRO A 202 18.31 -18.21 14.51
CA PRO A 202 17.80 -17.92 15.84
C PRO A 202 16.68 -16.87 15.75
N PRO A 203 15.60 -17.00 16.56
CA PRO A 203 14.50 -16.04 16.52
C PRO A 203 14.90 -14.70 17.16
N VAL A 204 14.53 -13.61 16.53
CA VAL A 204 14.51 -12.28 17.14
C VAL A 204 13.12 -12.00 17.69
N ARG A 205 13.05 -11.51 18.93
CA ARG A 205 11.79 -11.10 19.57
C ARG A 205 11.82 -9.60 19.81
N LEU A 206 10.77 -8.93 19.39
CA LEU A 206 10.65 -7.48 19.54
C LEU A 206 9.18 -7.08 19.67
N THR A 207 8.95 -5.88 20.18
CA THR A 207 7.59 -5.31 20.32
C THR A 207 7.50 -4.08 19.43
N THR A 208 6.43 -3.98 18.65
CA THR A 208 6.13 -2.77 17.87
C THR A 208 5.90 -1.59 18.82
N ALA A 209 6.15 -0.37 18.33
CA ALA A 209 5.86 0.81 19.15
C ALA A 209 4.36 0.84 19.54
N PRO A 210 4.01 1.39 20.71
CA PRO A 210 2.62 1.63 21.05
C PRO A 210 1.99 2.58 20.04
N GLY A 211 0.70 2.44 19.80
CA GLY A 211 -0.05 3.30 18.89
C GLY A 211 -1.53 2.98 19.04
N THR A 212 -2.37 3.96 18.80
CA THR A 212 -3.81 3.77 18.59
C THR A 212 -4.05 3.54 17.10
N ASP A 213 -5.23 3.05 16.72
CA ASP A 213 -5.63 2.97 15.31
C ASP A 213 -5.70 4.35 14.64
N GLU A 214 -5.77 5.42 15.44
CA GLU A 214 -5.57 6.81 15.05
C GLU A 214 -4.10 7.20 15.26
N ASN A 215 -3.26 6.91 14.30
CA ASN A 215 -1.81 7.14 14.38
C ASN A 215 -1.51 8.62 14.12
N THR A 216 -1.59 9.45 15.17
CA THR A 216 -1.31 10.90 15.11
C THR A 216 0.14 11.20 14.73
N ASP A 217 1.06 10.30 15.01
CA ASP A 217 2.50 10.48 14.70
C ASP A 217 2.80 10.38 13.20
N THR A 218 1.87 9.83 12.40
CA THR A 218 1.97 9.77 10.95
C THR A 218 1.27 10.93 10.25
N ALA A 219 0.65 11.83 11.01
CA ALA A 219 0.04 13.03 10.47
C ALA A 219 1.11 14.07 10.10
N PRO A 220 1.01 14.71 8.93
CA PRO A 220 1.80 15.91 8.65
C PRO A 220 1.55 16.99 9.70
N SER A 221 2.62 17.55 10.26
CA SER A 221 2.55 18.54 11.35
C SER A 221 2.65 19.97 10.82
N GLY A 222 2.28 20.94 11.65
CA GLY A 222 2.37 22.35 11.32
C GLY A 222 1.62 22.73 10.04
N PHE A 223 0.54 22.04 9.73
CA PHE A 223 -0.28 22.29 8.54
C PHE A 223 -0.95 23.65 8.61
N ARG A 224 -0.76 24.45 7.57
CA ARG A 224 -1.38 25.74 7.35
C ARG A 224 -1.98 25.79 5.95
N ALA A 225 -3.07 26.53 5.84
CA ALA A 225 -3.73 26.83 4.57
C ALA A 225 -4.19 28.28 4.59
N THR A 226 -3.95 29.01 3.52
CA THR A 226 -4.38 30.41 3.35
C THR A 226 -4.93 30.59 1.94
N ALA A 227 -5.89 31.49 1.78
CA ALA A 227 -6.37 31.87 0.45
C ALA A 227 -5.58 33.08 -0.04
N ARG A 228 -5.16 33.03 -1.31
CA ARG A 228 -4.49 34.13 -2.01
C ARG A 228 -5.27 34.48 -3.26
N LEU A 229 -5.50 35.77 -3.49
CA LEU A 229 -6.03 36.30 -4.75
C LEU A 229 -4.86 36.56 -5.71
N ASP A 230 -4.95 36.04 -6.91
CA ASP A 230 -3.95 36.29 -7.95
C ASP A 230 -4.33 37.49 -8.84
N ALA A 231 -3.38 37.95 -9.67
CA ALA A 231 -3.55 39.13 -10.50
C ALA A 231 -4.64 38.98 -11.56
N ASP A 232 -4.97 37.76 -11.95
CA ASP A 232 -6.06 37.42 -12.89
C ASP A 232 -7.44 37.27 -12.24
N GLY A 233 -7.56 37.59 -10.92
CA GLY A 233 -8.81 37.49 -10.16
C GLY A 233 -9.18 36.08 -9.73
N ALA A 234 -8.24 35.13 -9.79
CA ALA A 234 -8.43 33.77 -9.32
C ALA A 234 -7.94 33.62 -7.87
N TYR A 235 -8.64 32.79 -7.08
CA TYR A 235 -8.19 32.41 -5.74
C TYR A 235 -7.42 31.11 -5.81
N TYR A 236 -6.31 31.08 -5.05
CA TYR A 236 -5.48 29.92 -4.80
C TYR A 236 -5.44 29.60 -3.32
N LEU A 237 -5.40 28.32 -2.98
CA LEU A 237 -5.09 27.87 -1.62
C LEU A 237 -3.61 27.55 -1.53
N ASP A 238 -2.91 28.31 -0.72
CA ASP A 238 -1.49 28.11 -0.43
C ASP A 238 -1.37 27.25 0.83
N LEU A 239 -0.84 26.06 0.66
CA LEU A 239 -0.68 25.05 1.71
C LEU A 239 0.77 24.98 2.16
N SER A 240 0.99 24.73 3.44
CA SER A 240 2.33 24.39 3.95
C SER A 240 2.25 23.42 5.12
N TRP A 241 3.22 22.51 5.21
CA TRP A 241 3.28 21.47 6.26
C TRP A 241 4.71 20.98 6.47
N VAL A 242 4.93 20.23 7.55
CA VAL A 242 6.14 19.49 7.81
C VAL A 242 5.82 17.99 7.68
N ALA A 243 6.66 17.23 7.00
CA ALA A 243 6.51 15.79 6.85
C ALA A 243 6.39 15.09 8.22
N PRO A 244 5.61 14.01 8.33
CA PRO A 244 5.58 13.23 9.55
C PRO A 244 6.96 12.64 9.85
N ARG A 245 7.25 12.46 11.14
CA ARG A 245 8.50 11.83 11.58
C ARG A 245 8.36 10.32 11.51
N VAL A 246 8.70 9.76 10.38
CA VAL A 246 8.67 8.31 10.12
C VAL A 246 10.02 7.84 9.62
N ASP A 247 10.35 6.57 9.88
CA ASP A 247 11.55 5.96 9.32
C ASP A 247 11.37 5.78 7.81
N GLY A 248 12.21 6.43 7.01
CA GLY A 248 12.15 6.43 5.56
C GLY A 248 11.67 7.77 4.98
N VAL A 249 11.49 7.79 3.68
CA VAL A 249 11.20 9.00 2.91
C VAL A 249 9.73 9.03 2.51
N VAL A 250 9.03 10.12 2.83
CA VAL A 250 7.67 10.39 2.37
C VAL A 250 7.74 11.12 1.05
N THR A 251 7.28 10.49 -0.02
CA THR A 251 7.31 11.04 -1.39
C THR A 251 5.94 11.39 -1.94
N GLU A 252 4.86 11.01 -1.25
CA GLU A 252 3.49 11.24 -1.73
C GLU A 252 2.60 11.80 -0.62
N TYR A 253 1.77 12.77 -0.98
CA TYR A 253 0.72 13.32 -0.10
C TYR A 253 -0.61 13.35 -0.84
N GLN A 254 -1.68 13.02 -0.16
CA GLN A 254 -3.05 13.20 -0.65
C GLN A 254 -3.68 14.41 0.04
N ILE A 255 -4.16 15.36 -0.76
CA ILE A 255 -4.93 16.52 -0.29
C ILE A 255 -6.41 16.18 -0.39
N GLN A 256 -7.13 16.44 0.69
CA GLN A 256 -8.58 16.35 0.74
C GLN A 256 -9.15 17.76 0.87
N LEU A 257 -10.10 18.08 -0.01
CA LEU A 257 -10.86 19.34 -0.01
C LEU A 257 -12.34 19.01 0.16
N ASP A 258 -12.99 19.68 1.09
CA ASP A 258 -14.43 19.54 1.36
C ASP A 258 -14.89 18.08 1.54
N GLY A 259 -14.03 17.28 2.20
CA GLY A 259 -14.29 15.87 2.46
C GLY A 259 -13.94 14.92 1.31
N GLN A 260 -13.59 15.42 0.12
CA GLN A 260 -13.25 14.61 -1.05
C GLN A 260 -11.76 14.66 -1.37
N PRO A 261 -11.16 13.57 -1.88
CA PRO A 261 -9.82 13.61 -2.44
C PRO A 261 -9.74 14.61 -3.60
N ALA A 262 -8.93 15.65 -3.46
CA ALA A 262 -8.76 16.67 -4.49
C ALA A 262 -7.58 16.37 -5.41
N THR A 263 -6.42 16.04 -4.85
CA THR A 263 -5.22 15.72 -5.62
C THR A 263 -4.22 14.91 -4.79
N SER A 264 -3.29 14.25 -5.48
CA SER A 264 -2.10 13.65 -4.90
C SER A 264 -0.85 14.37 -5.40
N LEU A 265 0.04 14.71 -4.49
CA LEU A 265 1.34 15.28 -4.79
C LEU A 265 2.39 14.18 -4.70
N VAL A 266 3.15 13.99 -5.76
CA VAL A 266 4.24 13.01 -5.80
C VAL A 266 5.54 13.75 -6.13
N TRP A 267 6.55 13.61 -5.28
CA TRP A 267 7.90 14.11 -5.55
C TRP A 267 8.66 13.08 -6.40
N GLY A 268 9.06 13.50 -7.61
CA GLY A 268 9.88 12.68 -8.52
C GLY A 268 11.36 12.63 -8.16
N GLY A 269 11.77 13.28 -7.05
CA GLY A 269 13.12 13.34 -6.52
C GLY A 269 13.11 13.43 -4.99
N ASP A 270 14.17 13.98 -4.40
CA ASP A 270 14.24 14.18 -2.94
C ASP A 270 13.13 15.13 -2.47
N PRO A 271 12.31 14.73 -1.49
CA PRO A 271 11.31 15.61 -0.93
C PRO A 271 11.96 16.74 -0.11
N PRO A 272 11.27 17.87 0.10
CA PRO A 272 11.79 18.99 0.86
C PRO A 272 12.26 18.59 2.27
N ARG A 273 13.47 18.95 2.63
CA ARG A 273 14.00 18.81 3.98
C ARG A 273 13.44 19.92 4.87
N GLY A 274 12.23 19.76 5.39
CA GLY A 274 11.62 20.75 6.27
C GLY A 274 10.16 21.01 5.91
N ARG A 275 9.82 22.28 5.69
CA ARG A 275 8.46 22.67 5.34
C ARG A 275 8.22 22.52 3.84
N ALA A 276 7.28 21.67 3.48
CA ALA A 276 6.75 21.55 2.13
C ALA A 276 5.68 22.61 1.88
N THR A 277 5.55 23.06 0.64
CA THR A 277 4.52 24.00 0.19
C THR A 277 3.88 23.52 -1.09
N TYR A 278 2.62 23.86 -1.27
CA TYR A 278 1.89 23.61 -2.51
C TYR A 278 0.76 24.61 -2.66
N SER A 279 0.50 25.05 -3.89
CA SER A 279 -0.57 25.97 -4.20
C SER A 279 -1.46 25.37 -5.27
N PHE A 280 -2.78 25.47 -5.12
CA PHE A 280 -3.71 25.00 -6.15
C PHE A 280 -4.91 25.95 -6.30
N TYR A 281 -5.45 25.96 -7.50
CA TYR A 281 -6.59 26.78 -7.89
C TYR A 281 -7.85 26.41 -7.08
N ALA A 282 -8.52 27.42 -6.51
CA ALA A 282 -9.69 27.27 -5.67
C ALA A 282 -10.96 27.95 -6.26
N GLY A 283 -10.88 28.55 -7.44
CA GLY A 283 -12.01 29.21 -8.07
C GLY A 283 -11.85 30.72 -8.22
N ARG A 284 -12.94 31.39 -8.60
CA ARG A 284 -13.00 32.86 -8.75
C ARG A 284 -14.02 33.52 -7.82
N GLU A 285 -14.74 32.72 -7.06
CA GLU A 285 -15.80 33.23 -6.18
C GLU A 285 -15.23 33.68 -4.84
N LYS A 286 -15.55 34.90 -4.44
CA LYS A 286 -15.23 35.44 -3.13
C LYS A 286 -16.21 34.90 -2.07
N GLY A 287 -15.71 34.58 -0.88
CA GLY A 287 -16.54 34.13 0.23
C GLY A 287 -16.80 32.63 0.25
N THR A 288 -16.22 31.88 -0.66
CA THR A 288 -16.33 30.40 -0.64
C THR A 288 -15.49 29.82 0.49
N GLU A 289 -16.12 29.03 1.36
CA GLU A 289 -15.46 28.30 2.42
C GLU A 289 -14.95 26.95 1.92
N HIS A 290 -13.69 26.66 2.20
CA HIS A 290 -13.05 25.39 1.89
C HIS A 290 -12.49 24.74 3.15
N ARG A 291 -12.75 23.45 3.31
CA ARG A 291 -12.22 22.63 4.40
C ARG A 291 -11.13 21.72 3.85
N VAL A 292 -9.89 21.97 4.25
CA VAL A 292 -8.71 21.30 3.68
C VAL A 292 -7.90 20.59 4.76
N ARG A 293 -7.43 19.38 4.44
CA ARG A 293 -6.46 18.59 5.20
C ARG A 293 -5.65 17.72 4.26
N LEU A 294 -4.53 17.19 4.73
CA LEU A 294 -3.72 16.30 3.92
C LEU A 294 -3.16 15.14 4.76
N ARG A 295 -2.79 14.06 4.09
CA ARG A 295 -2.11 12.91 4.69
C ARG A 295 -0.95 12.46 3.83
N ALA A 296 0.04 11.85 4.48
CA ALA A 296 1.23 11.32 3.84
C ALA A 296 1.05 9.87 3.44
N ARG A 297 1.65 9.46 2.31
CA ARG A 297 1.90 8.07 2.04
C ARG A 297 3.17 7.64 2.75
N LEU A 298 3.04 6.69 3.66
CA LEU A 298 4.14 6.23 4.48
C LEU A 298 5.09 5.34 3.67
N PRO A 299 6.37 5.20 4.09
CA PRO A 299 7.33 4.35 3.39
C PRO A 299 6.91 2.89 3.22
N ASP A 300 6.02 2.41 4.11
CA ASP A 300 5.41 1.08 4.03
C ASP A 300 4.25 0.99 3.01
N GLY A 301 3.96 2.08 2.29
CA GLY A 301 2.89 2.18 1.30
C GLY A 301 1.49 2.36 1.87
N THR A 302 1.32 2.48 3.18
CA THR A 302 0.02 2.81 3.79
C THR A 302 -0.18 4.33 3.85
N TRP A 303 -1.44 4.77 4.00
CA TRP A 303 -1.74 6.16 4.27
C TRP A 303 -1.66 6.45 5.77
N GLY A 304 -0.90 7.48 6.14
CA GLY A 304 -0.86 8.01 7.49
C GLY A 304 -2.15 8.73 7.89
N ALA A 305 -2.17 9.21 9.12
CA ALA A 305 -3.27 10.02 9.63
C ALA A 305 -3.35 11.38 8.91
N PHE A 306 -4.54 11.95 8.87
CA PHE A 306 -4.73 13.30 8.35
C PHE A 306 -4.13 14.36 9.28
N SER A 307 -3.60 15.43 8.68
CA SER A 307 -3.28 16.67 9.39
C SER A 307 -4.52 17.28 10.07
N ALA A 308 -4.31 18.26 10.94
CA ALA A 308 -5.40 19.08 11.42
C ALA A 308 -6.22 19.66 10.24
N LEU A 309 -7.54 19.63 10.35
CA LEU A 309 -8.44 20.27 9.40
C LEU A 309 -8.27 21.80 9.47
N ARG A 310 -8.19 22.46 8.32
CA ARG A 310 -8.19 23.92 8.19
C ARG A 310 -9.39 24.36 7.37
N THR A 311 -10.06 25.39 7.86
CA THR A 311 -11.10 26.09 7.11
C THR A 311 -10.49 27.38 6.57
N VAL A 312 -10.68 27.63 5.29
CA VAL A 312 -10.14 28.81 4.58
C VAL A 312 -11.26 29.40 3.74
N THR A 313 -11.47 30.71 3.85
CA THR A 313 -12.48 31.42 3.06
C THR A 313 -11.80 32.29 2.01
N THR A 314 -12.19 32.17 0.75
CA THR A 314 -11.66 32.99 -0.35
C THR A 314 -12.01 34.45 -0.14
N GLY A 315 -11.02 35.34 -0.21
CA GLY A 315 -11.23 36.79 -0.06
C GLY A 315 -11.58 37.26 1.34
N ALA A 316 -11.48 36.44 2.37
CA ALA A 316 -11.35 36.91 3.75
C ALA A 316 -9.94 37.52 3.87
N GLY A 317 -9.85 38.81 4.25
CA GLY A 317 -8.57 39.48 4.42
C GLY A 317 -7.69 38.72 5.40
N GLY A 318 -6.39 38.58 5.07
CA GLY A 318 -5.36 38.07 5.96
C GLY A 318 -4.98 39.13 6.98
#